data_98f02f069e71c4fdb8889267f1b64fee
#
_entry.id   98f02f069e71c4fdb8889267f1b64fee
#
_cell.length_a   1.000
_cell.length_b   1.000
_cell.length_c   1.000
_cell.angle_alpha   90.00
_cell.angle_beta   90.00
_cell.angle_gamma   90.00
#
_symmetry.space_group_name_H-M   'P 1'
#
loop_
_entity.id
_entity.type
_entity.pdbx_description
1 polymer ?
#
loop_
_entity_poly.entity_id
_entity_poly.type
_entity_poly.pdbx_seq_one_letter_code
_entity_poly.pdbx_strand_id
1 'polypeptide(L)'
;MGLEYHCPICGLSVSEMKDYDRKRGRNNCQCWKCGSLERHRFTYLFLQMYLGFFKDKRKNILHIAPEKCLYEVFKDYRLYVTANIFENRITKELFDITAIPHKDSCFDLIYCSHVLEHVDDDIQALREFKRTLKPGGRGRGHIVLDLPVRKDLDVTYEDFSLQTAEERKKAFGQEDHVRAYGKDIIDRIRSAGLTVENYYPSELFTPAEMKYYGLTDERLFLCR
;
A
#
# COMPACT_ATOMS: atom_id res chain seq x y z
N MET A 1 5.22 32.92 8.54
CA MET A 1 5.52 31.49 8.80
C MET A 1 5.77 30.82 7.45
N GLY A 2 6.90 30.15 7.29
CA GLY A 2 7.24 29.45 6.04
C GLY A 2 6.32 28.23 5.82
N LEU A 3 6.08 27.88 4.56
CA LEU A 3 5.41 26.62 4.22
C LEU A 3 6.41 25.47 4.46
N GLU A 4 6.10 24.58 5.41
CA GLU A 4 7.02 23.52 5.83
C GLU A 4 6.75 22.18 5.14
N TYR A 5 5.49 21.95 4.71
CA TYR A 5 5.04 20.70 4.10
C TYR A 5 4.44 20.92 2.73
N HIS A 6 4.72 20.00 1.83
CA HIS A 6 4.15 19.94 0.49
C HIS A 6 3.57 18.55 0.19
N CYS A 7 2.30 18.50 -0.16
CA CYS A 7 1.68 17.25 -0.59
C CYS A 7 1.89 17.01 -2.08
N PRO A 8 2.72 16.03 -2.49
CA PRO A 8 3.02 15.80 -3.90
C PRO A 8 1.82 15.29 -4.71
N ILE A 9 0.80 14.73 -4.04
CA ILE A 9 -0.40 14.20 -4.70
C ILE A 9 -1.33 15.32 -5.18
N CYS A 10 -1.56 16.34 -4.37
CA CYS A 10 -2.55 17.39 -4.68
C CYS A 10 -1.99 18.81 -4.78
N GLY A 11 -0.66 18.97 -4.60
CA GLY A 11 0.04 20.24 -4.71
C GLY A 11 -0.19 21.23 -3.55
N LEU A 12 -0.87 20.81 -2.46
CA LEU A 12 -1.09 21.69 -1.30
C LEU A 12 0.22 21.88 -0.52
N SER A 13 0.55 23.14 -0.20
CA SER A 13 1.64 23.49 0.71
C SER A 13 1.08 24.19 1.94
N VAL A 14 1.53 23.78 3.12
CA VAL A 14 1.02 24.21 4.43
C VAL A 14 2.13 24.32 5.46
N SER A 15 1.89 25.06 6.55
CA SER A 15 2.81 25.11 7.69
C SER A 15 2.74 23.86 8.57
N GLU A 16 1.60 23.17 8.56
CA GLU A 16 1.38 21.92 9.31
C GLU A 16 0.35 21.05 8.60
N MET A 17 0.47 19.73 8.76
CA MET A 17 -0.51 18.74 8.30
C MET A 17 -1.62 18.59 9.36
N LYS A 18 -2.71 17.92 8.98
CA LYS A 18 -3.80 17.55 9.89
C LYS A 18 -3.41 16.32 10.72
N ASP A 19 -3.92 16.25 11.94
CA ASP A 19 -3.87 15.03 12.75
C ASP A 19 -4.84 13.98 12.19
N TYR A 20 -4.37 12.74 12.08
CA TYR A 20 -5.19 11.62 11.61
C TYR A 20 -5.85 10.87 12.79
N ASP A 21 -5.05 10.49 13.79
CA ASP A 21 -5.53 9.82 14.99
C ASP A 21 -4.71 10.25 16.20
N ARG A 22 -5.20 11.27 16.91
CA ARG A 22 -4.54 11.80 18.12
C ARG A 22 -4.41 10.78 19.23
N LYS A 23 -5.37 9.85 19.36
CA LYS A 23 -5.33 8.84 20.43
C LYS A 23 -4.21 7.83 20.23
N ARG A 24 -3.82 7.59 18.95
CA ARG A 24 -2.70 6.72 18.59
C ARG A 24 -1.41 7.48 18.28
N GLY A 25 -1.34 8.78 18.65
CA GLY A 25 -0.16 9.62 18.40
C GLY A 25 0.11 9.96 16.93
N ARG A 26 -0.88 9.75 16.03
CA ARG A 26 -0.79 10.07 14.60
C ARG A 26 -1.11 11.54 14.34
N ASN A 27 -0.17 12.40 14.78
CA ASN A 27 -0.32 13.85 14.64
C ASN A 27 0.43 14.36 13.41
N ASN A 28 -0.02 15.48 12.84
CA ASN A 28 0.64 16.23 11.78
C ASN A 28 1.02 15.36 10.55
N CYS A 29 0.14 14.45 10.12
CA CYS A 29 0.46 13.43 9.13
C CYS A 29 -0.49 13.37 7.93
N GLN A 30 -1.70 13.93 8.05
CA GLN A 30 -2.72 13.86 7.00
C GLN A 30 -2.83 15.15 6.21
N CYS A 31 -2.84 15.08 4.88
CA CYS A 31 -3.06 16.24 4.02
C CYS A 31 -4.47 16.81 4.17
N TRP A 32 -4.60 18.10 4.42
CA TRP A 32 -5.88 18.80 4.57
C TRP A 32 -6.78 18.71 3.33
N LYS A 33 -6.19 18.68 2.13
CA LYS A 33 -6.94 18.73 0.85
C LYS A 33 -7.33 17.33 0.36
N CYS A 34 -6.37 16.41 0.22
CA CYS A 34 -6.64 15.10 -0.39
C CYS A 34 -6.75 13.95 0.62
N GLY A 35 -6.46 14.20 1.90
CA GLY A 35 -6.51 13.18 2.94
C GLY A 35 -5.35 12.17 2.92
N SER A 36 -4.33 12.39 2.06
CA SER A 36 -3.19 11.47 1.99
C SER A 36 -2.41 11.43 3.29
N LEU A 37 -1.99 10.23 3.66
CA LEU A 37 -1.04 9.96 4.73
C LEU A 37 0.38 9.84 4.17
N GLU A 38 1.37 9.70 5.04
CA GLU A 38 2.80 9.60 4.73
C GLU A 38 3.07 8.51 3.68
N ARG A 39 2.54 7.29 3.91
CA ARG A 39 2.70 6.14 3.01
C ARG A 39 2.13 6.38 1.61
N HIS A 40 0.97 7.08 1.51
CA HIS A 40 0.37 7.40 0.20
C HIS A 40 1.25 8.38 -0.57
N ARG A 41 1.85 9.37 0.11
CA ARG A 41 2.78 10.32 -0.50
C ARG A 41 4.06 9.64 -0.94
N PHE A 42 4.59 8.71 -0.11
CA PHE A 42 5.75 7.92 -0.48
C PHE A 42 5.47 7.03 -1.70
N THR A 43 4.37 6.28 -1.71
CA THR A 43 3.94 5.48 -2.87
C THR A 43 3.82 6.33 -4.14
N TYR A 44 3.19 7.51 -4.04
CA TYR A 44 3.07 8.42 -5.19
C TYR A 44 4.43 8.86 -5.74
N LEU A 45 5.33 9.33 -4.87
CA LEU A 45 6.68 9.75 -5.24
C LEU A 45 7.49 8.59 -5.82
N PHE A 46 7.41 7.41 -5.24
CA PHE A 46 8.05 6.20 -5.71
C PHE A 46 7.60 5.83 -7.13
N LEU A 47 6.30 5.80 -7.36
CA LEU A 47 5.73 5.54 -8.69
C LEU A 47 6.13 6.61 -9.71
N GLN A 48 6.19 7.87 -9.31
CA GLN A 48 6.53 8.99 -10.18
C GLN A 48 8.01 9.02 -10.54
N MET A 49 8.87 9.02 -9.53
CA MET A 49 10.30 9.32 -9.69
C MET A 49 11.11 8.05 -9.99
N TYR A 50 10.80 6.95 -9.29
CA TYR A 50 11.58 5.72 -9.38
C TYR A 50 11.09 4.82 -10.53
N LEU A 51 9.79 4.61 -10.68
CA LEU A 51 9.23 3.78 -11.75
C LEU A 51 8.83 4.57 -13.01
N GLY A 52 8.79 5.89 -12.97
CA GLY A 52 8.29 6.71 -14.07
C GLY A 52 6.88 6.32 -14.53
N PHE A 53 6.07 5.81 -13.58
CA PHE A 53 4.82 5.11 -13.88
C PHE A 53 3.79 6.00 -14.57
N PHE A 54 3.73 7.28 -14.23
CA PHE A 54 2.69 8.20 -14.72
C PHE A 54 2.88 8.67 -16.17
N LYS A 55 3.98 8.29 -16.84
CA LYS A 55 4.27 8.68 -18.22
C LYS A 55 3.35 8.01 -19.25
N ASP A 56 2.73 6.87 -18.92
CA ASP A 56 1.87 6.14 -19.84
C ASP A 56 0.52 5.78 -19.17
N LYS A 57 -0.54 6.47 -19.59
CA LYS A 57 -1.91 6.27 -19.10
C LYS A 57 -2.62 5.03 -19.69
N ARG A 58 -1.99 4.30 -20.60
CA ARG A 58 -2.54 3.05 -21.18
C ARG A 58 -2.33 1.83 -20.29
N LYS A 59 -1.59 1.98 -19.19
CA LYS A 59 -1.35 0.91 -18.22
C LYS A 59 -2.63 0.48 -17.53
N ASN A 60 -2.71 -0.82 -17.23
CA ASN A 60 -3.81 -1.44 -16.50
C ASN A 60 -3.44 -1.52 -15.02
N ILE A 61 -4.32 -1.05 -14.16
CA ILE A 61 -4.08 -0.94 -12.71
C ILE A 61 -5.16 -1.70 -11.95
N LEU A 62 -4.75 -2.53 -11.00
CA LEU A 62 -5.59 -3.07 -9.94
C LEU A 62 -5.23 -2.39 -8.62
N HIS A 63 -6.20 -1.76 -7.98
CA HIS A 63 -6.05 -1.07 -6.71
C HIS A 63 -6.97 -1.73 -5.66
N ILE A 64 -6.38 -2.44 -4.73
CA ILE A 64 -7.10 -3.13 -3.66
C ILE A 64 -7.36 -2.17 -2.51
N ALA A 65 -8.60 -2.20 -1.97
CA ALA A 65 -9.08 -1.32 -0.89
C ALA A 65 -8.73 0.16 -1.15
N PRO A 66 -9.22 0.76 -2.24
CA PRO A 66 -8.71 2.02 -2.78
C PRO A 66 -8.87 3.19 -1.82
N GLU A 67 -7.79 3.94 -1.62
CA GLU A 67 -7.81 5.20 -0.91
C GLU A 67 -8.12 6.36 -1.87
N LYS A 68 -8.99 7.27 -1.42
CA LYS A 68 -9.48 8.39 -2.25
C LYS A 68 -8.35 9.21 -2.89
N CYS A 69 -7.26 9.47 -2.18
CA CYS A 69 -6.16 10.30 -2.68
C CYS A 69 -5.45 9.66 -3.89
N LEU A 70 -5.24 8.34 -3.90
CA LEU A 70 -4.63 7.62 -5.02
C LEU A 70 -5.67 7.25 -6.09
N TYR A 71 -6.93 7.02 -5.70
CA TYR A 71 -8.03 6.90 -6.67
C TYR A 71 -8.08 8.09 -7.62
N GLU A 72 -8.00 9.32 -7.11
CA GLU A 72 -8.00 10.53 -7.93
C GLU A 72 -6.80 10.61 -8.89
N VAL A 73 -5.67 10.00 -8.55
CA VAL A 73 -4.47 9.91 -9.42
C VAL A 73 -4.67 8.91 -10.56
N PHE A 74 -5.34 7.78 -10.28
CA PHE A 74 -5.43 6.65 -11.21
C PHE A 74 -6.72 6.60 -12.02
N LYS A 75 -7.76 7.35 -11.66
CA LYS A 75 -9.11 7.23 -12.26
C LYS A 75 -9.17 7.41 -13.78
N ASP A 76 -8.21 8.14 -14.36
CA ASP A 76 -8.14 8.42 -15.81
C ASP A 76 -7.25 7.41 -16.59
N TYR A 77 -6.80 6.34 -15.94
CA TYR A 77 -6.10 5.27 -16.65
C TYR A 77 -7.09 4.41 -17.45
N ARG A 78 -6.61 3.87 -18.59
CA ARG A 78 -7.44 3.13 -19.55
C ARG A 78 -8.21 1.97 -18.89
N LEU A 79 -7.53 1.17 -18.11
CA LEU A 79 -8.15 0.13 -17.30
C LEU A 79 -7.69 0.35 -15.84
N TYR A 80 -8.56 0.97 -15.08
CA TYR A 80 -8.38 1.13 -13.64
C TYR A 80 -9.49 0.40 -12.91
N VAL A 81 -9.13 -0.72 -12.30
CA VAL A 81 -9.99 -1.56 -11.48
C VAL A 81 -9.72 -1.24 -10.00
N THR A 82 -10.76 -0.92 -9.28
CA THR A 82 -10.72 -0.79 -7.82
C THR A 82 -11.52 -1.93 -7.22
N ALA A 83 -10.93 -2.67 -6.29
CA ALA A 83 -11.53 -3.85 -5.69
C ALA A 83 -11.52 -3.81 -4.17
N ASN A 84 -12.55 -4.37 -3.56
CA ASN A 84 -12.66 -4.54 -2.12
C ASN A 84 -13.58 -5.74 -1.82
N ILE A 85 -13.56 -6.24 -0.59
CA ILE A 85 -14.57 -7.20 -0.11
C ILE A 85 -15.86 -6.49 0.34
N PHE A 86 -15.81 -5.18 0.58
CA PHE A 86 -16.95 -4.35 0.97
C PHE A 86 -17.22 -3.25 -0.05
N GLU A 87 -18.49 -2.96 -0.27
CA GLU A 87 -18.92 -1.87 -1.12
C GLU A 87 -18.54 -0.50 -0.52
N ASN A 88 -18.00 0.38 -1.35
CA ASN A 88 -17.80 1.80 -1.04
C ASN A 88 -17.93 2.63 -2.33
N ARG A 89 -17.90 3.98 -2.18
CA ARG A 89 -18.18 4.91 -3.29
C ARG A 89 -17.20 4.84 -4.46
N ILE A 90 -16.01 4.29 -4.26
CA ILE A 90 -14.94 4.23 -5.27
C ILE A 90 -14.53 2.81 -5.64
N THR A 91 -15.16 1.80 -5.03
CA THR A 91 -15.00 0.39 -5.39
C THR A 91 -15.84 0.07 -6.61
N LYS A 92 -15.23 -0.50 -7.64
CA LYS A 92 -15.90 -0.92 -8.87
C LYS A 92 -16.24 -2.41 -8.87
N GLU A 93 -15.43 -3.22 -8.21
CA GLU A 93 -15.57 -4.67 -8.17
C GLU A 93 -15.49 -5.19 -6.73
N LEU A 94 -16.30 -6.19 -6.42
CA LEU A 94 -16.31 -6.85 -5.13
C LEU A 94 -15.82 -8.28 -5.30
N PHE A 95 -14.65 -8.58 -4.71
CA PHE A 95 -14.10 -9.93 -4.68
C PHE A 95 -13.06 -10.09 -3.57
N ASP A 96 -12.81 -11.35 -3.22
CA ASP A 96 -11.71 -11.75 -2.36
C ASP A 96 -10.42 -11.82 -3.20
N ILE A 97 -9.35 -11.22 -2.68
CA ILE A 97 -8.04 -11.22 -3.37
C ILE A 97 -7.36 -12.59 -3.41
N THR A 98 -7.86 -13.56 -2.67
CA THR A 98 -7.43 -14.97 -2.76
C THR A 98 -7.99 -15.69 -4.00
N ALA A 99 -8.96 -15.07 -4.71
CA ALA A 99 -9.59 -15.58 -5.93
C ALA A 99 -9.98 -14.43 -6.89
N ILE A 100 -8.99 -13.78 -7.49
CA ILE A 100 -9.19 -12.59 -8.35
C ILE A 100 -9.87 -12.98 -9.66
N PRO A 101 -11.06 -12.45 -10.00
CA PRO A 101 -11.84 -12.84 -11.18
C PRO A 101 -11.33 -12.21 -12.48
N HIS A 102 -10.02 -12.05 -12.60
CA HIS A 102 -9.36 -11.54 -13.79
C HIS A 102 -8.44 -12.60 -14.39
N LYS A 103 -8.26 -12.51 -15.72
CA LYS A 103 -7.36 -13.41 -16.45
C LYS A 103 -5.89 -13.17 -16.04
N ASP A 104 -5.06 -14.15 -16.34
CA ASP A 104 -3.62 -14.08 -16.14
C ASP A 104 -3.00 -12.92 -16.92
N SER A 105 -1.94 -12.35 -16.38
CA SER A 105 -1.08 -11.38 -17.07
C SER A 105 -1.81 -10.14 -17.61
N CYS A 106 -2.75 -9.58 -16.86
CA CYS A 106 -3.57 -8.46 -17.32
C CYS A 106 -3.21 -7.09 -16.72
N PHE A 107 -2.56 -7.03 -15.56
CA PHE A 107 -2.25 -5.76 -14.88
C PHE A 107 -0.79 -5.36 -15.02
N ASP A 108 -0.55 -4.05 -15.23
CA ASP A 108 0.78 -3.43 -15.22
C ASP A 108 1.19 -2.98 -13.82
N LEU A 109 0.20 -2.68 -12.96
CA LEU A 109 0.39 -2.35 -11.56
C LEU A 109 -0.71 -2.99 -10.73
N ILE A 110 -0.32 -3.66 -9.63
CA ILE A 110 -1.20 -4.03 -8.54
C ILE A 110 -0.74 -3.24 -7.33
N TYR A 111 -1.63 -2.44 -6.75
CA TYR A 111 -1.37 -1.69 -5.53
C TYR A 111 -2.26 -2.21 -4.41
N CYS A 112 -1.62 -2.59 -3.30
CA CYS A 112 -2.29 -3.14 -2.12
C CYS A 112 -1.62 -2.58 -0.87
N SER A 113 -2.36 -1.79 -0.10
CA SER A 113 -1.88 -1.10 1.10
C SER A 113 -2.75 -1.46 2.30
N HIS A 114 -2.14 -2.00 3.34
CA HIS A 114 -2.81 -2.38 4.59
C HIS A 114 -4.06 -3.27 4.37
N VAL A 115 -3.88 -4.37 3.64
CA VAL A 115 -4.95 -5.35 3.36
C VAL A 115 -4.54 -6.77 3.74
N LEU A 116 -3.31 -7.18 3.44
CA LEU A 116 -2.90 -8.58 3.61
C LEU A 116 -2.91 -9.05 5.07
N GLU A 117 -2.78 -8.13 6.02
CA GLU A 117 -2.90 -8.41 7.45
C GLU A 117 -4.33 -8.80 7.90
N HIS A 118 -5.33 -8.55 7.04
CA HIS A 118 -6.74 -8.91 7.26
C HIS A 118 -7.17 -10.18 6.53
N VAL A 119 -6.34 -10.74 5.66
CA VAL A 119 -6.66 -11.87 4.78
C VAL A 119 -6.18 -13.16 5.37
N ASP A 120 -7.05 -14.17 5.50
CA ASP A 120 -6.69 -15.45 6.14
C ASP A 120 -5.56 -16.17 5.40
N ASP A 121 -5.58 -16.22 4.07
CA ASP A 121 -4.51 -16.80 3.24
C ASP A 121 -3.82 -15.73 2.39
N ASP A 122 -2.90 -14.98 3.01
CA ASP A 122 -2.13 -13.94 2.34
C ASP A 122 -1.16 -14.51 1.27
N ILE A 123 -0.69 -15.73 1.44
CA ILE A 123 0.15 -16.41 0.44
C ILE A 123 -0.66 -16.69 -0.83
N GLN A 124 -1.90 -17.14 -0.70
CA GLN A 124 -2.78 -17.33 -1.86
C GLN A 124 -3.12 -15.99 -2.53
N ALA A 125 -3.36 -14.94 -1.75
CA ALA A 125 -3.54 -13.59 -2.29
C ALA A 125 -2.32 -13.12 -3.11
N LEU A 126 -1.11 -13.33 -2.59
CA LEU A 126 0.14 -13.03 -3.30
C LEU A 126 0.32 -13.87 -4.57
N ARG A 127 -0.11 -15.14 -4.58
CA ARG A 127 -0.13 -15.99 -5.79
C ARG A 127 -1.10 -15.46 -6.85
N GLU A 128 -2.27 -15.00 -6.44
CA GLU A 128 -3.24 -14.37 -7.33
C GLU A 128 -2.73 -13.03 -7.90
N PHE A 129 -2.04 -12.23 -7.09
CA PHE A 129 -1.36 -11.04 -7.58
C PHE A 129 -0.31 -11.41 -8.64
N LYS A 130 0.52 -12.43 -8.37
CA LYS A 130 1.50 -12.93 -9.34
C LYS A 130 0.83 -13.42 -10.63
N ARG A 131 -0.24 -14.20 -10.53
CA ARG A 131 -0.97 -14.74 -11.69
C ARG A 131 -1.50 -13.63 -12.58
N THR A 132 -2.13 -12.62 -11.98
CA THR A 132 -2.79 -11.53 -12.72
C THR A 132 -1.82 -10.41 -13.16
N LEU A 133 -0.59 -10.39 -12.63
CA LEU A 133 0.44 -9.44 -13.01
C LEU A 133 1.05 -9.80 -14.38
N LYS A 134 1.27 -8.81 -15.23
CA LYS A 134 1.99 -9.00 -16.48
C LYS A 134 3.43 -9.47 -16.23
N PRO A 135 3.92 -10.47 -16.97
CA PRO A 135 5.28 -10.99 -16.80
C PRO A 135 6.34 -9.95 -17.16
N GLY A 136 7.60 -10.22 -16.74
CA GLY A 136 8.74 -9.34 -16.96
C GLY A 136 9.10 -9.12 -18.44
N GLY A 137 9.76 -7.99 -18.75
CA GLY A 137 10.18 -7.55 -20.07
C GLY A 137 10.03 -6.03 -20.23
N ARG A 138 9.98 -5.52 -21.48
CA ARG A 138 9.60 -4.13 -21.77
C ARG A 138 8.11 -3.95 -21.45
N GLY A 139 7.76 -3.59 -20.24
CA GLY A 139 6.38 -3.48 -19.77
C GLY A 139 6.13 -4.36 -18.55
N ARG A 140 7.18 -4.56 -17.74
CA ARG A 140 7.10 -5.31 -16.46
C ARG A 140 5.95 -4.83 -15.63
N GLY A 141 5.12 -5.79 -15.20
CA GLY A 141 4.17 -5.56 -14.13
C GLY A 141 4.89 -5.37 -12.81
N HIS A 142 4.31 -4.55 -11.96
CA HIS A 142 4.79 -4.30 -10.60
C HIS A 142 3.65 -4.51 -9.60
N ILE A 143 3.98 -5.14 -8.48
CA ILE A 143 3.13 -5.13 -7.30
C ILE A 143 3.80 -4.18 -6.30
N VAL A 144 3.05 -3.22 -5.81
CA VAL A 144 3.47 -2.31 -4.75
C VAL A 144 2.65 -2.64 -3.52
N LEU A 145 3.34 -3.12 -2.47
CA LEU A 145 2.73 -3.46 -1.19
C LEU A 145 3.20 -2.48 -0.12
N ASP A 146 2.27 -2.06 0.71
CA ASP A 146 2.52 -1.31 1.93
C ASP A 146 1.89 -2.10 3.10
N LEU A 147 2.72 -2.58 4.01
CA LEU A 147 2.33 -3.52 5.06
C LEU A 147 2.86 -3.04 6.42
N PRO A 148 2.07 -3.16 7.49
CA PRO A 148 2.48 -2.82 8.84
C PRO A 148 3.41 -3.90 9.40
N VAL A 149 4.73 -3.70 9.28
CA VAL A 149 5.71 -4.69 9.76
C VAL A 149 6.23 -4.29 11.13
N ARG A 150 6.10 -5.18 12.08
CA ARG A 150 6.62 -5.01 13.44
C ARG A 150 8.12 -5.28 13.49
N LYS A 151 8.89 -4.24 13.87
CA LYS A 151 10.36 -4.31 13.95
C LYS A 151 10.87 -5.20 15.09
N ASP A 152 10.03 -5.42 16.10
CA ASP A 152 10.31 -6.25 17.29
C ASP A 152 10.01 -7.75 17.07
N LEU A 153 9.39 -8.14 15.94
CA LEU A 153 9.12 -9.52 15.59
C LEU A 153 10.09 -9.99 14.49
N ASP A 154 10.78 -11.10 14.75
CA ASP A 154 11.60 -11.75 13.73
C ASP A 154 10.75 -12.62 12.82
N VAL A 155 9.71 -13.25 13.36
CA VAL A 155 8.77 -14.12 12.64
C VAL A 155 7.35 -13.54 12.76
N THR A 156 6.60 -13.60 11.67
CA THR A 156 5.19 -13.22 11.62
C THR A 156 4.39 -14.02 12.64
N TYR A 157 3.64 -13.32 13.47
CA TYR A 157 2.76 -13.95 14.45
C TYR A 157 1.35 -14.07 13.87
N GLU A 158 0.84 -15.30 13.82
CA GLU A 158 -0.52 -15.65 13.40
C GLU A 158 -1.17 -16.55 14.45
N ASP A 159 -2.43 -16.31 14.75
CA ASP A 159 -3.21 -17.17 15.64
C ASP A 159 -4.70 -17.12 15.24
N PHE A 160 -5.10 -18.11 14.45
CA PHE A 160 -6.48 -18.23 13.97
C PHE A 160 -7.49 -18.72 15.03
N SER A 161 -7.01 -19.08 16.24
CA SER A 161 -7.91 -19.41 17.37
C SER A 161 -8.52 -18.17 18.02
N LEU A 162 -7.94 -16.98 17.80
CA LEU A 162 -8.43 -15.70 18.32
C LEU A 162 -9.68 -15.26 17.54
N GLN A 163 -10.84 -15.35 18.19
CA GLN A 163 -12.13 -15.11 17.52
C GLN A 163 -12.72 -13.74 17.84
N THR A 164 -12.38 -13.15 19.00
CA THR A 164 -12.96 -11.87 19.41
C THR A 164 -12.14 -10.69 18.97
N ALA A 165 -12.81 -9.55 18.73
CA ALA A 165 -12.17 -8.27 18.41
C ALA A 165 -11.13 -7.84 19.49
N GLU A 166 -11.44 -8.11 20.77
CA GLU A 166 -10.53 -7.77 21.89
C GLU A 166 -9.26 -8.61 21.88
N GLU A 167 -9.38 -9.93 21.64
CA GLU A 167 -8.22 -10.84 21.53
C GLU A 167 -7.33 -10.41 20.36
N ARG A 168 -7.91 -10.19 19.18
CA ARG A 168 -7.17 -9.73 17.98
C ARG A 168 -6.48 -8.39 18.21
N LYS A 169 -7.18 -7.44 18.81
CA LYS A 169 -6.60 -6.13 19.14
C LYS A 169 -5.41 -6.23 20.09
N LYS A 170 -5.49 -7.13 21.09
CA LYS A 170 -4.38 -7.38 22.03
C LYS A 170 -3.20 -8.06 21.35
N ALA A 171 -3.44 -9.04 20.48
CA ALA A 171 -2.42 -9.81 19.80
C ALA A 171 -1.76 -9.05 18.64
N PHE A 172 -2.57 -8.42 17.78
CA PHE A 172 -2.14 -7.86 16.50
C PHE A 172 -2.18 -6.32 16.45
N GLY A 173 -2.74 -5.66 17.47
CA GLY A 173 -2.85 -4.20 17.55
C GLY A 173 -4.13 -3.62 16.95
N GLN A 174 -4.90 -4.39 16.17
CA GLN A 174 -6.21 -4.02 15.62
C GLN A 174 -7.19 -5.19 15.73
N GLU A 175 -8.48 -4.88 15.81
CA GLU A 175 -9.56 -5.83 16.06
C GLU A 175 -9.91 -6.73 14.85
N ASP A 176 -9.50 -6.33 13.66
CA ASP A 176 -9.76 -6.98 12.38
C ASP A 176 -8.50 -7.59 11.74
N HIS A 177 -7.34 -7.47 12.38
CA HIS A 177 -6.13 -8.16 11.95
C HIS A 177 -6.19 -9.65 12.32
N VAL A 178 -5.62 -10.50 11.46
CA VAL A 178 -5.45 -11.94 11.69
C VAL A 178 -3.98 -12.31 11.88
N ARG A 179 -3.07 -11.33 11.67
CA ARG A 179 -1.63 -11.48 11.87
C ARG A 179 -0.94 -10.16 12.20
N ALA A 180 0.26 -10.29 12.74
CA ALA A 180 1.25 -9.22 12.87
C ALA A 180 2.51 -9.64 12.10
N TYR A 181 2.81 -8.95 11.00
CA TYR A 181 3.98 -9.25 10.18
C TYR A 181 5.28 -8.96 10.92
N GLY A 182 6.21 -9.93 10.86
CA GLY A 182 7.59 -9.84 11.33
C GLY A 182 8.57 -9.52 10.19
N LYS A 183 9.88 -9.62 10.50
CA LYS A 183 10.96 -9.40 9.53
C LYS A 183 10.99 -10.42 8.39
N ASP A 184 10.42 -11.59 8.62
CA ASP A 184 10.27 -12.73 7.69
C ASP A 184 9.29 -12.46 6.54
N ILE A 185 8.61 -11.32 6.51
CA ILE A 185 7.67 -10.95 5.44
C ILE A 185 8.28 -11.07 4.04
N ILE A 186 9.58 -10.80 3.91
CA ILE A 186 10.30 -10.96 2.64
C ILE A 186 10.30 -12.42 2.17
N ASP A 187 10.56 -13.35 3.07
CA ASP A 187 10.56 -14.77 2.75
C ASP A 187 9.13 -15.29 2.51
N ARG A 188 8.17 -14.73 3.22
CA ARG A 188 6.74 -14.99 3.01
C ARG A 188 6.30 -14.56 1.60
N ILE A 189 6.67 -13.36 1.13
CA ILE A 189 6.42 -12.91 -0.24
C ILE A 189 7.12 -13.82 -1.27
N ARG A 190 8.36 -14.20 -1.02
CA ARG A 190 9.12 -15.11 -1.89
C ARG A 190 8.50 -16.50 -1.98
N SER A 191 7.87 -17.00 -0.93
CA SER A 191 7.19 -18.31 -0.92
C SER A 191 6.00 -18.36 -1.88
N ALA A 192 5.38 -17.21 -2.20
CA ALA A 192 4.40 -17.09 -3.26
C ALA A 192 5.01 -17.09 -4.69
N GLY A 193 6.33 -17.17 -4.79
CA GLY A 193 7.09 -17.19 -6.04
C GLY A 193 7.34 -15.81 -6.64
N LEU A 194 7.22 -14.76 -5.86
CA LEU A 194 7.54 -13.38 -6.24
C LEU A 194 9.01 -13.04 -5.92
N THR A 195 9.64 -12.20 -6.73
CA THR A 195 10.81 -11.44 -6.31
C THR A 195 10.37 -10.21 -5.54
N VAL A 196 11.14 -9.78 -4.55
CA VAL A 196 10.80 -8.63 -3.71
C VAL A 196 12.03 -7.78 -3.41
N GLU A 197 11.89 -6.50 -3.57
CA GLU A 197 12.81 -5.45 -3.13
C GLU A 197 12.05 -4.55 -2.15
N ASN A 198 12.68 -4.09 -1.09
CA ASN A 198 12.09 -3.13 -0.17
C ASN A 198 12.82 -1.79 -0.27
N TYR A 199 12.07 -0.71 -0.11
CA TYR A 199 12.55 0.66 -0.20
C TYR A 199 12.09 1.46 1.00
N TYR A 200 13.03 2.17 1.62
CA TYR A 200 12.74 3.13 2.67
C TYR A 200 12.81 4.56 2.13
N PRO A 201 11.95 5.47 2.58
CA PRO A 201 12.07 6.88 2.23
C PRO A 201 13.46 7.47 2.49
N SER A 202 14.12 7.10 3.59
CA SER A 202 15.47 7.55 3.93
C SER A 202 16.58 7.12 2.96
N GLU A 203 16.33 6.07 2.15
CA GLU A 203 17.26 5.63 1.09
C GLU A 203 17.13 6.44 -0.19
N LEU A 204 15.97 7.09 -0.42
CA LEU A 204 15.62 7.77 -1.66
C LEU A 204 15.53 9.30 -1.51
N PHE A 205 15.33 9.79 -0.30
CA PHE A 205 15.12 11.21 -0.01
C PHE A 205 16.04 11.70 1.11
N THR A 206 16.51 12.93 0.99
CA THR A 206 17.22 13.61 2.07
C THR A 206 16.29 13.87 3.25
N PRO A 207 16.82 14.08 4.48
CA PRO A 207 16.00 14.44 5.64
C PRO A 207 15.14 15.70 5.41
N ALA A 208 15.65 16.66 4.63
CA ALA A 208 14.92 17.88 4.27
C ALA A 208 13.72 17.58 3.35
N GLU A 209 13.90 16.71 2.35
CA GLU A 209 12.83 16.27 1.45
C GLU A 209 11.81 15.38 2.19
N MET A 210 12.26 14.50 3.08
CA MET A 210 11.36 13.71 3.92
C MET A 210 10.45 14.63 4.77
N LYS A 211 11.03 15.65 5.41
CA LYS A 211 10.25 16.66 6.13
C LYS A 211 9.32 17.41 5.18
N TYR A 212 9.81 17.89 4.06
CA TYR A 212 9.05 18.68 3.08
C TYR A 212 7.83 17.92 2.54
N TYR A 213 7.98 16.63 2.21
CA TYR A 213 6.86 15.78 1.79
C TYR A 213 6.08 15.15 2.94
N GLY A 214 6.51 15.36 4.19
CA GLY A 214 5.90 14.77 5.37
C GLY A 214 5.93 13.25 5.34
N LEU A 215 7.09 12.66 5.05
CA LEU A 215 7.30 11.21 4.99
C LEU A 215 7.78 10.69 6.35
N THR A 216 7.36 9.48 6.68
CA THR A 216 7.95 8.64 7.74
C THR A 216 8.79 7.56 7.11
N ASP A 217 9.71 6.97 7.87
CA ASP A 217 10.60 5.91 7.35
C ASP A 217 9.94 4.52 7.43
N GLU A 218 8.73 4.43 6.86
CA GLU A 218 8.00 3.18 6.67
C GLU A 218 8.27 2.64 5.26
N ARG A 219 8.64 1.36 5.20
CA ARG A 219 9.08 0.74 3.95
C ARG A 219 7.91 0.38 3.03
N LEU A 220 8.22 0.38 1.74
CA LEU A 220 7.38 -0.11 0.67
C LEU A 220 8.05 -1.34 0.04
N PHE A 221 7.27 -2.34 -0.37
CA PHE A 221 7.76 -3.51 -1.08
C PHE A 221 7.38 -3.42 -2.55
N LEU A 222 8.38 -3.59 -3.42
CA LEU A 222 8.22 -3.72 -4.86
C LEU A 222 8.40 -5.18 -5.23
N CYS A 223 7.33 -5.82 -5.70
CA CYS A 223 7.34 -7.23 -6.09
C CYS A 223 7.11 -7.42 -7.61
N ARG A 224 7.66 -8.53 -8.10
CA ARG A 224 7.54 -8.94 -9.52
C ARG A 224 7.39 -10.44 -9.64
#